data_2e79e47223f436bb34d6152bc4df3f1f
#
_entry.id   2e79e47223f436bb34d6152bc4df3f1f
#
_cell.length_a   1.000
_cell.length_b   1.000
_cell.length_c   1.000
_cell.angle_alpha   90.00
_cell.angle_beta   90.00
_cell.angle_gamma   90.00
#
_symmetry.space_group_name_H-M   'P 1'
#
loop_
_entity.id
_entity.type
_entity.pdbx_description
1 polymer ?
#
loop_
_entity_poly.entity_id
_entity_poly.type
_entity_poly.pdbx_seq_one_letter_code
_entity_poly.pdbx_strand_id
1 'polypeptide(L)'
;MLQQREVERYDFEATKNGTEAVIVEQDGWKIEKGSILEKYGATYNEYAPAKEFYQIQKWFYPSGSMRTKTSFLGDVVIGIYEEYDEAGNLIKVADEDKKFGKIKPKDIVELLEKEGWFNRETGENKITEKEVLPTTGVFYREIIKYTRITYIPQERSQTGRAYWRIRINPRFWGHTTIYVIDGDTGEFTKEEKFVMKYE
;
A
#
# COMPACT_ATOMS: atom_id res chain seq x y z
N MET A 1 -30.93 -15.00 6.48
CA MET A 1 -29.88 -15.92 6.01
C MET A 1 -28.78 -15.05 5.42
N LEU A 2 -27.62 -14.96 6.09
CA LEU A 2 -26.45 -14.36 5.52
C LEU A 2 -25.98 -15.28 4.40
N GLN A 3 -25.97 -14.81 3.15
CA GLN A 3 -25.33 -15.51 2.05
C GLN A 3 -23.88 -15.76 2.46
N GLN A 4 -23.49 -17.04 2.58
CA GLN A 4 -22.08 -17.41 2.68
C GLN A 4 -21.40 -16.88 1.42
N ARG A 5 -20.63 -15.79 1.56
CA ARG A 5 -19.73 -15.35 0.51
C ARG A 5 -18.67 -16.44 0.39
N GLU A 6 -18.50 -16.95 -0.81
CA GLU A 6 -17.40 -17.87 -1.11
C GLU A 6 -16.09 -17.14 -0.79
N VAL A 7 -15.39 -17.65 0.23
CA VAL A 7 -14.13 -17.03 0.67
C VAL A 7 -13.05 -17.41 -0.33
N GLU A 8 -12.33 -16.43 -0.81
CA GLU A 8 -11.24 -16.61 -1.77
C GLU A 8 -10.18 -17.58 -1.24
N ARG A 9 -9.68 -18.44 -2.12
CA ARG A 9 -8.67 -19.44 -1.78
C ARG A 9 -7.39 -19.22 -2.59
N TYR A 10 -6.25 -19.45 -1.96
CA TYR A 10 -4.95 -19.42 -2.63
C TYR A 10 -4.65 -20.77 -3.28
N ASP A 11 -4.23 -20.72 -4.54
CA ASP A 11 -3.77 -21.88 -5.28
C ASP A 11 -2.23 -22.00 -5.16
N PHE A 12 -1.78 -22.89 -4.29
CA PHE A 12 -0.36 -23.17 -4.10
C PHE A 12 0.27 -23.90 -5.29
N GLU A 13 -0.51 -24.65 -6.08
CA GLU A 13 0.02 -25.35 -7.25
C GLU A 13 0.49 -24.35 -8.32
N ALA A 14 -0.21 -23.24 -8.49
CA ALA A 14 0.15 -22.19 -9.43
C ALA A 14 1.50 -21.52 -9.10
N THR A 15 1.98 -21.63 -7.85
CA THR A 15 3.22 -20.99 -7.38
C THR A 15 4.33 -21.98 -6.98
N LYS A 16 4.11 -23.30 -7.21
CA LYS A 16 4.99 -24.38 -6.75
C LYS A 16 6.40 -24.39 -7.36
N ASN A 17 6.58 -23.78 -8.51
CA ASN A 17 7.83 -23.87 -9.28
C ASN A 17 8.81 -22.69 -9.07
N GLY A 18 8.57 -21.80 -8.12
CA GLY A 18 9.47 -20.68 -7.91
C GLY A 18 9.31 -19.99 -6.57
N THR A 19 10.43 -19.54 -6.03
CA THR A 19 10.51 -18.56 -4.95
C THR A 19 10.16 -17.15 -5.44
N GLU A 20 9.86 -16.98 -6.73
CA GLU A 20 9.53 -15.71 -7.36
C GLU A 20 8.02 -15.51 -7.36
N ALA A 21 7.61 -14.30 -7.02
CA ALA A 21 6.21 -13.90 -7.08
C ALA A 21 5.68 -13.96 -8.52
N VAL A 22 4.54 -14.59 -8.71
CA VAL A 22 3.84 -14.57 -10.00
C VAL A 22 3.12 -13.23 -10.12
N ILE A 23 3.44 -12.49 -11.17
CA ILE A 23 2.81 -11.20 -11.46
C ILE A 23 1.77 -11.41 -12.56
N VAL A 24 0.54 -10.99 -12.28
CA VAL A 24 -0.57 -10.99 -13.25
C VAL A 24 -1.10 -9.57 -13.38
N GLU A 25 -1.31 -9.10 -14.60
CA GLU A 25 -2.01 -7.85 -14.86
C GLU A 25 -3.42 -8.16 -15.36
N GLN A 26 -4.42 -7.62 -14.67
CA GLN A 26 -5.81 -7.78 -15.04
C GLN A 26 -6.57 -6.46 -14.78
N ASP A 27 -7.26 -5.97 -15.80
CA ASP A 27 -8.08 -4.74 -15.74
C ASP A 27 -7.35 -3.54 -15.13
N GLY A 28 -6.04 -3.41 -15.40
CA GLY A 28 -5.17 -2.37 -14.85
C GLY A 28 -4.70 -2.62 -13.42
N TRP A 29 -5.14 -3.69 -12.77
CA TRP A 29 -4.60 -4.16 -11.50
C TRP A 29 -3.34 -4.98 -11.71
N LYS A 30 -2.32 -4.72 -10.90
CA LYS A 30 -1.15 -5.58 -10.81
C LYS A 30 -1.31 -6.49 -9.60
N ILE A 31 -1.29 -7.79 -9.85
CA ILE A 31 -1.50 -8.81 -8.82
C ILE A 31 -0.20 -9.56 -8.62
N GLU A 32 0.31 -9.55 -7.39
CA GLU A 32 1.52 -10.23 -7.00
C GLU A 32 1.18 -11.36 -6.03
N LYS A 33 1.38 -12.61 -6.46
CA LYS A 33 1.15 -13.81 -5.69
C LYS A 33 2.47 -14.36 -5.18
N GLY A 34 2.64 -14.44 -3.87
CA GLY A 34 3.86 -14.95 -3.25
C GLY A 34 3.56 -16.04 -2.22
N SER A 35 4.32 -17.13 -2.26
CA SER A 35 4.35 -18.10 -1.17
C SER A 35 5.66 -17.94 -0.42
N ILE A 36 5.60 -17.67 0.88
CA ILE A 36 6.82 -17.55 1.69
C ILE A 36 7.39 -18.96 1.93
N LEU A 37 6.59 -19.87 2.36
CA LEU A 37 6.78 -21.33 2.48
C LEU A 37 5.39 -21.90 2.71
N GLU A 38 5.07 -23.03 2.08
CA GLU A 38 3.76 -23.70 2.22
C GLU A 38 3.29 -23.81 3.68
N LYS A 39 4.21 -24.14 4.60
CA LYS A 39 3.90 -24.28 6.03
C LYS A 39 3.52 -23.00 6.76
N TYR A 40 3.77 -21.82 6.18
CA TYR A 40 3.43 -20.51 6.78
C TYR A 40 2.29 -19.80 6.04
N GLY A 41 1.82 -20.39 4.94
CA GLY A 41 0.79 -19.80 4.11
C GLY A 41 1.35 -18.93 2.98
N ALA A 42 0.52 -18.08 2.43
CA ALA A 42 0.83 -17.26 1.28
C ALA A 42 0.38 -15.80 1.46
N THR A 43 0.96 -14.92 0.66
CA THR A 43 0.54 -13.53 0.52
C THR A 43 0.10 -13.26 -0.91
N TYR A 44 -0.83 -12.32 -1.04
CA TYR A 44 -1.37 -11.88 -2.29
C TYR A 44 -1.56 -10.36 -2.21
N ASN A 45 -0.85 -9.63 -3.05
CA ASN A 45 -0.92 -8.19 -3.09
C ASN A 45 -1.55 -7.74 -4.40
N GLU A 46 -2.60 -6.96 -4.31
CA GLU A 46 -3.27 -6.31 -5.43
C GLU A 46 -2.94 -4.83 -5.38
N TYR A 47 -2.29 -4.34 -6.42
CA TYR A 47 -2.01 -2.92 -6.58
C TYR A 47 -3.04 -2.34 -7.52
N ALA A 48 -3.78 -1.38 -7.02
CA ALA A 48 -4.80 -0.69 -7.79
C ALA A 48 -4.19 0.02 -9.01
N PRO A 49 -4.98 0.22 -10.08
CA PRO A 49 -4.58 1.08 -11.19
C PRO A 49 -4.11 2.44 -10.67
N ALA A 50 -3.22 3.09 -11.41
CA ALA A 50 -2.62 4.38 -11.01
C ALA A 50 -3.65 5.45 -10.60
N LYS A 51 -4.89 5.31 -11.05
CA LYS A 51 -6.04 6.17 -10.70
C LYS A 51 -6.44 6.10 -9.24
N GLU A 52 -6.26 4.95 -8.58
CA GLU A 52 -6.83 4.64 -7.27
C GLU A 52 -5.84 4.82 -6.13
N PHE A 53 -4.56 4.61 -6.39
CA PHE A 53 -3.43 4.83 -5.48
C PHE A 53 -3.51 4.11 -4.12
N TYR A 54 -4.02 2.88 -4.09
CA TYR A 54 -4.02 2.01 -2.91
C TYR A 54 -3.66 0.58 -3.27
N GLN A 55 -3.36 -0.23 -2.28
CA GLN A 55 -3.12 -1.66 -2.43
C GLN A 55 -3.99 -2.46 -1.49
N ILE A 56 -4.33 -3.69 -1.89
CA ILE A 56 -5.00 -4.68 -1.05
C ILE A 56 -4.00 -5.80 -0.79
N GLN A 57 -3.80 -6.13 0.49
CA GLN A 57 -3.00 -7.26 0.91
C GLN A 57 -3.92 -8.34 1.49
N LYS A 58 -3.74 -9.56 1.00
CA LYS A 58 -4.43 -10.76 1.49
C LYS A 58 -3.39 -11.74 2.04
N TRP A 59 -3.69 -12.33 3.18
CA TRP A 59 -2.91 -13.42 3.76
C TRP A 59 -3.75 -14.67 3.74
N PHE A 60 -3.11 -15.82 3.51
CA PHE A 60 -3.75 -17.11 3.43
C PHE A 60 -3.10 -18.09 4.41
N TYR A 61 -3.91 -18.97 4.98
CA TYR A 61 -3.44 -20.11 5.74
C TYR A 61 -2.71 -21.11 4.84
N PRO A 62 -1.93 -22.07 5.43
CA PRO A 62 -1.35 -23.18 4.67
C PRO A 62 -2.39 -24.03 3.94
N SER A 63 -3.62 -24.10 4.44
CA SER A 63 -4.77 -24.75 3.77
C SER A 63 -5.26 -24.03 2.52
N GLY A 64 -4.74 -22.84 2.22
CA GLY A 64 -5.18 -21.99 1.13
C GLY A 64 -6.39 -21.10 1.47
N SER A 65 -7.02 -21.25 2.63
CA SER A 65 -8.13 -20.38 3.04
C SER A 65 -7.63 -18.98 3.36
N MET A 66 -8.37 -17.95 2.97
CA MET A 66 -8.01 -16.56 3.29
C MET A 66 -8.03 -16.36 4.81
N ARG A 67 -6.99 -15.72 5.33
CA ARG A 67 -6.84 -15.37 6.75
C ARG A 67 -7.18 -13.91 7.01
N THR A 68 -6.61 -12.99 6.23
CA THR A 68 -6.90 -11.56 6.38
C THR A 68 -6.97 -10.86 5.04
N LYS A 69 -7.77 -9.79 4.99
CA LYS A 69 -7.83 -8.84 3.89
C LYS A 69 -7.71 -7.42 4.43
N THR A 70 -6.77 -6.66 3.90
CA THR A 70 -6.43 -5.32 4.39
C THR A 70 -6.10 -4.40 3.23
N SER A 71 -6.64 -3.19 3.25
CA SER A 71 -6.27 -2.15 2.27
C SER A 71 -5.28 -1.16 2.87
N PHE A 72 -4.38 -0.63 2.04
CA PHE A 72 -3.33 0.31 2.45
C PHE A 72 -3.25 1.51 1.52
N LEU A 73 -3.02 2.67 2.13
CA LEU A 73 -2.50 3.86 1.46
C LEU A 73 -1.08 4.12 2.00
N GLY A 74 -0.06 3.76 1.21
CA GLY A 74 1.31 3.72 1.71
C GLY A 74 1.46 2.74 2.88
N ASP A 75 1.89 3.22 4.06
CA ASP A 75 2.03 2.40 5.28
C ASP A 75 0.75 2.41 6.17
N VAL A 76 -0.32 3.06 5.73
CA VAL A 76 -1.53 3.27 6.53
C VAL A 76 -2.62 2.29 6.13
N VAL A 77 -3.10 1.50 7.09
CA VAL A 77 -4.28 0.65 6.91
C VAL A 77 -5.51 1.54 6.75
N ILE A 78 -6.32 1.29 5.73
CA ILE A 78 -7.52 2.05 5.36
C ILE A 78 -8.69 1.11 5.09
N GLY A 79 -9.92 1.67 5.08
CA GLY A 79 -11.12 0.93 4.70
C GLY A 79 -11.47 -0.18 5.68
N ILE A 80 -11.98 -1.28 5.15
CA ILE A 80 -12.44 -2.42 5.96
C ILE A 80 -11.35 -3.47 6.08
N TYR A 81 -10.96 -3.78 7.32
CA TYR A 81 -10.15 -4.94 7.68
C TYR A 81 -11.06 -6.13 7.93
N GLU A 82 -10.72 -7.27 7.36
CA GLU A 82 -11.43 -8.54 7.55
C GLU A 82 -10.45 -9.62 8.01
N GLU A 83 -10.88 -10.46 8.97
CA GLU A 83 -10.13 -11.62 9.45
C GLU A 83 -11.05 -12.85 9.49
N TYR A 84 -10.54 -13.97 9.01
CA TYR A 84 -11.26 -15.22 8.88
C TYR A 84 -10.53 -16.32 9.64
N ASP A 85 -11.27 -17.31 10.13
CA ASP A 85 -10.71 -18.56 10.61
C ASP A 85 -10.31 -19.47 9.43
N GLU A 86 -9.63 -20.58 9.72
CA GLU A 86 -9.18 -21.52 8.70
C GLU A 86 -10.32 -22.26 7.98
N ALA A 87 -11.50 -22.33 8.60
CA ALA A 87 -12.73 -22.85 7.98
C ALA A 87 -13.41 -21.84 7.05
N GLY A 88 -12.92 -20.58 7.00
CA GLY A 88 -13.45 -19.50 6.16
C GLY A 88 -14.56 -18.69 6.83
N ASN A 89 -14.78 -18.85 8.14
CA ASN A 89 -15.75 -18.02 8.84
C ASN A 89 -15.13 -16.65 9.17
N LEU A 90 -15.92 -15.58 8.93
CA LEU A 90 -15.51 -14.22 9.29
C LEU A 90 -15.53 -14.07 10.82
N ILE A 91 -14.37 -13.83 11.43
CA ILE A 91 -14.20 -13.74 12.89
C ILE A 91 -13.99 -12.31 13.37
N LYS A 92 -13.54 -11.40 12.47
CA LYS A 92 -13.36 -10.00 12.81
C LYS A 92 -13.57 -9.10 11.62
N VAL A 93 -14.26 -7.97 11.85
CA VAL A 93 -14.39 -6.84 10.91
C VAL A 93 -14.05 -5.57 11.67
N ALA A 94 -13.22 -4.72 11.08
CA ALA A 94 -12.94 -3.40 11.62
C ALA A 94 -12.98 -2.35 10.50
N ASP A 95 -13.65 -1.26 10.77
CA ASP A 95 -13.63 -0.06 9.92
C ASP A 95 -12.44 0.80 10.36
N GLU A 96 -11.33 0.67 9.64
CA GLU A 96 -10.07 1.35 9.93
C GLU A 96 -10.13 2.85 9.66
N ASP A 97 -11.11 3.32 8.87
CA ASP A 97 -11.26 4.75 8.59
C ASP A 97 -11.82 5.53 9.77
N LYS A 98 -12.34 4.85 10.80
CA LYS A 98 -12.81 5.48 12.05
C LYS A 98 -11.69 6.14 12.87
N LYS A 99 -10.44 5.70 12.70
CA LYS A 99 -9.28 6.29 13.41
C LYS A 99 -8.89 7.66 12.89
N PHE A 100 -9.29 8.00 11.66
CA PHE A 100 -8.92 9.28 11.05
C PHE A 100 -9.84 10.40 11.52
N GLY A 101 -9.27 11.61 11.71
CA GLY A 101 -10.00 12.83 11.94
C GLY A 101 -10.87 13.26 10.75
N LYS A 102 -11.00 14.53 10.50
CA LYS A 102 -11.75 15.05 9.35
C LYS A 102 -11.05 14.76 8.02
N ILE A 103 -9.72 14.75 8.03
CA ILE A 103 -8.90 14.48 6.84
C ILE A 103 -8.78 12.97 6.65
N LYS A 104 -9.32 12.48 5.55
CA LYS A 104 -9.42 11.07 5.21
C LYS A 104 -8.36 10.66 4.18
N PRO A 105 -8.10 9.36 3.95
CA PRO A 105 -7.18 8.88 2.94
C PRO A 105 -7.36 9.51 1.56
N LYS A 106 -8.61 9.71 1.12
CA LYS A 106 -8.93 10.35 -0.17
C LYS A 106 -8.41 11.78 -0.27
N ASP A 107 -8.48 12.54 0.84
CA ASP A 107 -8.03 13.94 0.86
C ASP A 107 -6.51 14.03 0.73
N ILE A 108 -5.79 13.01 1.24
CA ILE A 108 -4.33 12.87 1.07
C ILE A 108 -3.99 12.58 -0.41
N VAL A 109 -4.76 11.72 -1.07
CA VAL A 109 -4.58 11.43 -2.49
C VAL A 109 -4.86 12.67 -3.34
N GLU A 110 -5.93 13.42 -3.03
CA GLU A 110 -6.27 14.67 -3.70
C GLU A 110 -5.18 15.74 -3.50
N LEU A 111 -4.59 15.85 -2.30
CA LEU A 111 -3.46 16.74 -2.05
C LEU A 111 -2.26 16.38 -2.93
N LEU A 112 -1.88 15.10 -3.00
CA LEU A 112 -0.76 14.64 -3.80
C LEU A 112 -0.97 14.92 -5.30
N GLU A 113 -2.20 14.77 -5.79
CA GLU A 113 -2.56 15.09 -7.16
C GLU A 113 -2.44 16.61 -7.42
N LYS A 114 -3.00 17.44 -6.53
CA LYS A 114 -2.90 18.90 -6.59
C LYS A 114 -1.45 19.39 -6.57
N GLU A 115 -0.60 18.74 -5.80
CA GLU A 115 0.85 19.02 -5.73
C GLU A 115 1.62 18.49 -6.95
N GLY A 116 0.93 17.83 -7.91
CA GLY A 116 1.50 17.34 -9.16
C GLY A 116 2.38 16.09 -9.03
N TRP A 117 2.19 15.31 -7.96
CA TRP A 117 2.92 14.06 -7.77
C TRP A 117 2.38 12.91 -8.61
N PHE A 118 1.11 12.94 -8.95
CA PHE A 118 0.48 12.03 -9.89
C PHE A 118 -0.73 12.67 -10.56
N ASN A 119 -1.22 12.04 -11.63
CA ASN A 119 -2.39 12.49 -12.37
C ASN A 119 -3.31 11.29 -12.61
N ARG A 120 -4.52 11.33 -12.05
CA ARG A 120 -5.51 10.24 -12.16
C ARG A 120 -6.04 10.05 -13.58
N GLU A 121 -6.08 11.11 -14.39
CA GLU A 121 -6.59 11.04 -15.76
C GLU A 121 -5.58 10.36 -16.70
N THR A 122 -4.31 10.76 -16.61
CA THR A 122 -3.25 10.27 -17.49
C THR A 122 -2.57 9.01 -16.96
N GLY A 123 -2.69 8.72 -15.64
CA GLY A 123 -1.92 7.69 -14.95
C GLY A 123 -0.45 8.05 -14.73
N GLU A 124 -0.05 9.28 -15.05
CA GLU A 124 1.30 9.76 -14.78
C GLU A 124 1.56 9.79 -13.27
N ASN A 125 2.65 9.20 -12.84
CA ASN A 125 2.98 9.06 -11.44
C ASN A 125 4.46 9.33 -11.18
N LYS A 126 4.76 10.45 -10.52
CA LYS A 126 6.11 10.84 -10.14
C LYS A 126 6.57 10.21 -8.81
N ILE A 127 5.67 9.56 -8.10
CA ILE A 127 5.94 8.89 -6.83
C ILE A 127 6.50 7.49 -7.08
N THR A 128 6.09 6.87 -8.20
CA THR A 128 6.55 5.55 -8.64
C THR A 128 7.23 5.68 -10.01
N GLU A 129 8.50 6.08 -10.06
CA GLU A 129 9.26 6.04 -11.29
C GLU A 129 9.70 4.61 -11.59
N LYS A 130 9.32 4.11 -12.78
CA LYS A 130 9.92 2.93 -13.38
C LYS A 130 11.30 3.33 -13.90
N GLU A 131 12.36 2.99 -13.19
CA GLU A 131 13.71 3.15 -13.70
C GLU A 131 14.20 1.84 -14.30
N VAL A 132 14.29 1.81 -15.62
CA VAL A 132 14.99 0.74 -16.34
C VAL A 132 16.48 1.01 -16.16
N LEU A 133 17.14 0.24 -15.30
CA LEU A 133 18.60 0.24 -15.26
C LEU A 133 19.13 -0.42 -16.51
N PRO A 134 19.99 0.25 -17.30
CA PRO A 134 20.73 -0.38 -18.38
C PRO A 134 21.83 -1.24 -17.76
N THR A 135 21.52 -2.47 -17.39
CA THR A 135 22.52 -3.45 -16.99
C THR A 135 22.36 -4.71 -17.81
N THR A 136 23.45 -5.10 -18.35
CA THR A 136 23.73 -6.40 -18.94
C THR A 136 23.22 -7.53 -18.03
N GLY A 137 22.04 -8.06 -18.34
CA GLY A 137 21.53 -9.30 -17.73
C GLY A 137 20.64 -9.13 -16.52
N VAL A 138 19.34 -9.24 -16.76
CA VAL A 138 18.37 -9.90 -15.90
C VAL A 138 18.23 -9.40 -14.48
N PHE A 139 17.73 -8.18 -14.23
CA PHE A 139 16.90 -7.87 -13.06
C PHE A 139 16.26 -6.50 -13.28
N TYR A 140 14.99 -6.49 -13.69
CA TYR A 140 14.15 -5.29 -13.60
C TYR A 140 13.76 -5.12 -12.13
N ARG A 141 14.46 -4.25 -11.41
CA ARG A 141 14.00 -3.80 -10.11
C ARG A 141 13.22 -2.51 -10.33
N GLU A 142 11.89 -2.56 -10.26
CA GLU A 142 11.10 -1.35 -10.08
C GLU A 142 11.53 -0.71 -8.76
N ILE A 143 12.28 0.37 -8.85
CA ILE A 143 12.64 1.12 -7.65
C ILE A 143 11.62 2.22 -7.50
N ILE A 144 10.64 1.93 -6.71
CA ILE A 144 9.69 2.89 -6.20
C ILE A 144 10.48 4.01 -5.52
N LYS A 145 10.29 5.26 -5.91
CA LYS A 145 10.64 6.38 -5.04
C LYS A 145 9.98 6.08 -3.72
N TYR A 146 10.74 5.95 -2.63
CA TYR A 146 10.17 5.58 -1.35
C TYR A 146 9.25 6.70 -0.87
N THR A 147 8.00 6.62 -1.27
CA THR A 147 6.95 7.45 -0.69
C THR A 147 6.43 6.72 0.52
N ARG A 148 6.60 7.33 1.66
CA ARG A 148 6.05 6.85 2.91
C ARG A 148 4.91 7.75 3.32
N ILE A 149 3.71 7.19 3.41
CA ILE A 149 2.52 7.86 3.93
C ILE A 149 2.23 7.22 5.28
N THR A 150 2.17 8.04 6.33
CA THR A 150 1.89 7.59 7.69
C THR A 150 0.83 8.48 8.32
N TYR A 151 0.04 7.90 9.19
CA TYR A 151 -0.90 8.62 10.05
C TYR A 151 -0.47 8.47 11.50
N ILE A 152 -0.37 9.58 12.20
CA ILE A 152 -0.02 9.63 13.61
C ILE A 152 -1.27 10.08 14.36
N PRO A 153 -1.93 9.17 15.11
CA PRO A 153 -3.10 9.50 15.86
C PRO A 153 -2.75 10.42 17.05
N GLN A 154 -3.73 11.12 17.57
CA GLN A 154 -3.56 12.12 18.62
C GLN A 154 -2.80 11.58 19.84
N GLU A 155 -3.07 10.34 20.26
CA GLU A 155 -2.48 9.70 21.44
C GLU A 155 -0.98 9.42 21.29
N ARG A 156 -0.49 9.33 20.04
CA ARG A 156 0.93 9.10 19.71
C ARG A 156 1.64 10.36 19.24
N SER A 157 0.90 11.46 19.13
CA SER A 157 1.43 12.72 18.64
C SER A 157 2.10 13.52 19.76
N GLN A 158 3.29 14.03 19.50
CA GLN A 158 3.98 14.94 20.41
C GLN A 158 3.31 16.31 20.51
N THR A 159 2.51 16.68 19.50
CA THR A 159 1.78 17.96 19.46
C THR A 159 0.38 17.89 20.07
N GLY A 160 -0.08 16.68 20.46
CA GLY A 160 -1.43 16.46 20.96
C GLY A 160 -2.51 16.54 19.87
N ARG A 161 -2.14 16.54 18.59
CA ARG A 161 -3.05 16.54 17.44
C ARG A 161 -2.73 15.39 16.51
N ALA A 162 -3.74 14.79 15.92
CA ALA A 162 -3.54 13.82 14.87
C ALA A 162 -3.01 14.49 13.59
N TYR A 163 -2.12 13.81 12.86
CA TYR A 163 -1.62 14.34 11.61
C TYR A 163 -1.21 13.23 10.64
N TRP A 164 -1.26 13.57 9.34
CA TRP A 164 -0.67 12.79 8.28
C TRP A 164 0.74 13.28 7.99
N ARG A 165 1.63 12.35 7.69
CA ARG A 165 2.97 12.67 7.23
C ARG A 165 3.25 11.93 5.95
N ILE A 166 3.61 12.69 4.92
CA ILE A 166 4.03 12.14 3.63
C ILE A 166 5.50 12.48 3.46
N ARG A 167 6.30 11.48 3.15
CA ARG A 167 7.72 11.64 2.86
C ARG A 167 8.02 11.03 1.50
N ILE A 168 8.50 11.86 0.57
CA ILE A 168 8.87 11.48 -0.79
C ILE A 168 10.37 11.61 -0.90
N ASN A 169 11.07 10.49 -0.97
CA ASN A 169 12.53 10.45 -1.03
C ASN A 169 13.01 10.30 -2.47
N PRO A 170 14.10 10.99 -2.86
CA PRO A 170 14.81 10.66 -4.08
C PRO A 170 15.50 9.29 -3.92
N ARG A 171 15.79 8.65 -5.05
CA ARG A 171 16.41 7.32 -5.06
C ARG A 171 17.82 7.30 -4.47
N PHE A 172 18.68 8.22 -4.95
CA PHE A 172 20.11 8.22 -4.59
C PHE A 172 20.47 9.46 -3.76
N TRP A 173 20.40 10.61 -4.37
CA TRP A 173 20.67 11.91 -3.75
C TRP A 173 19.72 12.93 -4.36
N GLY A 174 19.33 13.91 -3.58
CA GLY A 174 18.37 14.93 -4.03
C GLY A 174 17.51 15.44 -2.88
N HIS A 175 16.43 16.12 -3.24
CA HIS A 175 15.53 16.70 -2.26
C HIS A 175 14.47 15.71 -1.80
N THR A 176 14.43 15.44 -0.50
CA THR A 176 13.30 14.79 0.15
C THR A 176 12.21 15.82 0.39
N THR A 177 11.00 15.58 -0.11
CA THR A 177 9.84 16.41 0.18
C THR A 177 9.05 15.79 1.33
N ILE A 178 8.75 16.60 2.33
CA ILE A 178 7.99 16.17 3.52
C ILE A 178 6.77 17.08 3.65
N TYR A 179 5.60 16.45 3.70
CA TYR A 179 4.35 17.11 4.07
C TYR A 179 3.95 16.66 5.47
N VAL A 180 3.49 17.62 6.29
CA VAL A 180 2.82 17.35 7.57
C VAL A 180 1.47 18.04 7.50
N ILE A 181 0.40 17.25 7.52
CA ILE A 181 -0.98 17.71 7.32
C ILE A 181 -1.74 17.51 8.62
N ASP A 182 -2.31 18.57 9.18
CA ASP A 182 -3.19 18.50 10.36
C ASP A 182 -4.41 17.62 10.04
N GLY A 183 -4.67 16.63 10.89
CA GLY A 183 -5.71 15.61 10.67
C GLY A 183 -7.15 16.14 10.77
N ASP A 184 -7.33 17.34 11.31
CA ASP A 184 -8.66 17.95 11.52
C ASP A 184 -8.90 19.14 10.58
N THR A 185 -7.89 19.97 10.33
CA THR A 185 -8.04 21.19 9.52
C THR A 185 -7.64 20.98 8.06
N GLY A 186 -6.73 20.03 7.78
CA GLY A 186 -6.15 19.85 6.46
C GLY A 186 -5.06 20.88 6.12
N GLU A 187 -4.78 21.83 7.02
CA GLU A 187 -3.63 22.72 6.86
C GLU A 187 -2.34 21.89 6.83
N PHE A 188 -1.43 22.25 5.95
CA PHE A 188 -0.20 21.51 5.83
C PHE A 188 1.03 22.40 5.73
N THR A 189 2.16 21.85 6.14
CA THR A 189 3.49 22.37 5.86
C THR A 189 4.19 21.51 4.84
N LYS A 190 4.98 22.12 3.98
CA LYS A 190 5.84 21.45 3.00
C LYS A 190 7.29 21.86 3.27
N GLU A 191 8.15 20.87 3.43
CA GLU A 191 9.58 21.06 3.62
C GLU A 191 10.35 20.25 2.58
N GLU A 192 11.39 20.86 2.00
CA GLU A 192 12.32 20.20 1.10
C GLU A 192 13.70 20.18 1.74
N LYS A 193 14.24 18.97 1.91
CA LYS A 193 15.59 18.77 2.48
C LYS A 193 16.46 18.02 1.50
N PHE A 194 17.64 18.54 1.24
CA PHE A 194 18.63 17.80 0.49
C PHE A 194 19.19 16.66 1.32
N VAL A 195 19.15 15.46 0.78
CA VAL A 195 19.63 14.24 1.46
C VAL A 195 20.68 13.58 0.57
N MET A 196 21.90 13.45 1.09
CA MET A 196 22.89 12.54 0.53
C MET A 196 22.70 11.17 1.18
N LYS A 197 22.48 10.14 0.39
CA LYS A 197 22.62 8.75 0.87
C LYS A 197 24.07 8.34 0.63
N TYR A 198 24.78 8.08 1.70
CA TYR A 198 26.05 7.35 1.62
C TYR A 198 25.69 5.86 1.52
N GLU A 199 26.28 5.18 0.55
CA GLU A 199 26.22 3.73 0.45
C GLU A 199 27.02 3.07 1.58
#